data_249dad1543522ee7bba9e4dca8a8c222
#
_entry.id   249dad1543522ee7bba9e4dca8a8c222
#
_cell.length_a   1.000
_cell.length_b   1.000
_cell.length_c   1.000
_cell.angle_alpha   90.00
_cell.angle_beta   90.00
_cell.angle_gamma   90.00
#
_symmetry.space_group_name_H-M   'P 1'
#
loop_
_entity.id
_entity.type
_entity.pdbx_description
1 polymer ?
#
loop_
_entity_poly.entity_id
_entity_poly.type
_entity_poly.pdbx_seq_one_letter_code
_entity_poly.pdbx_strand_id
1 'polypeptide(L)'
;MTELHGTVSGSFEPVRHVVQEHLRGAEVGLSLVVDLDGDRVLDLWGGWRDAARTQPWQRDTITNVWSITKTASSLAALLLVDAGELDVSAPVSRYWPEFAANGKEHVEVRHLLSHTSGVSGLDHPAQLTGLYDVRAAAARMAAQAPWWQPGSASGYHVLNYGHLVGELVYRLTGLSLREFVHQHIAGPLGADFQIGLRDDDVARVADVLTPAVDFDPSVLDHSTVAYRTFTGPSFSAEVANTPAWRAADLGAANGHGNALSVAQILAPVSRAGDAAHGQFLKPATVERIFDEQSNGPDLVSGLHVRWGVGYALADRRTLPWLPGGRIAFWGGWGGSMAIMDLDRRMTISYVMNNMGADILGSARAAAYIRAIYRVLGVGDQS
;
A
#
# COMPACT_ATOMS: atom_id res chain seq x y z
N MET A 1 -6.56 23.09 21.97
CA MET A 1 -6.58 23.06 20.48
C MET A 1 -5.66 21.94 20.04
N THR A 2 -6.07 21.14 19.09
CA THR A 2 -5.22 20.08 18.53
C THR A 2 -4.03 20.73 17.83
N GLU A 3 -2.83 20.45 18.28
CA GLU A 3 -1.60 21.07 17.79
C GLU A 3 -1.03 20.28 16.62
N LEU A 4 -0.58 21.00 15.58
CA LEU A 4 0.13 20.45 14.43
C LEU A 4 1.60 20.78 14.57
N HIS A 5 2.42 19.75 14.65
CA HIS A 5 3.86 19.81 14.82
C HIS A 5 4.60 19.56 13.52
N GLY A 6 5.90 19.83 13.52
CA GLY A 6 6.80 19.49 12.44
C GLY A 6 7.37 20.69 11.68
N THR A 7 8.02 20.39 10.56
CA THR A 7 8.75 21.37 9.74
C THR A 7 8.11 21.53 8.36
N VAL A 8 8.15 22.75 7.84
CA VAL A 8 7.64 23.10 6.51
C VAL A 8 8.59 24.09 5.86
N SER A 9 9.01 23.85 4.63
CA SER A 9 9.68 24.87 3.81
C SER A 9 8.69 25.98 3.47
N GLY A 10 9.13 27.25 3.47
CA GLY A 10 8.25 28.41 3.40
C GLY A 10 7.22 28.37 2.25
N SER A 11 7.61 27.83 1.07
CA SER A 11 6.69 27.66 -0.06
C SER A 11 5.53 26.68 0.22
N PHE A 12 5.69 25.74 1.16
CA PHE A 12 4.68 24.73 1.52
C PHE A 12 3.78 25.15 2.69
N GLU A 13 3.93 26.36 3.26
CA GLU A 13 3.04 26.86 4.33
C GLU A 13 1.53 26.78 3.98
N PRO A 14 1.09 26.98 2.74
CA PRO A 14 -0.32 26.76 2.39
C PRO A 14 -0.81 25.34 2.67
N VAL A 15 0.06 24.31 2.55
CA VAL A 15 -0.29 22.92 2.86
C VAL A 15 -0.51 22.75 4.36
N ARG A 16 0.35 23.33 5.21
CA ARG A 16 0.19 23.35 6.67
C ARG A 16 -1.19 23.89 7.08
N HIS A 17 -1.64 24.97 6.45
CA HIS A 17 -2.95 25.55 6.76
C HIS A 17 -4.10 24.57 6.45
N VAL A 18 -4.06 23.89 5.31
CA VAL A 18 -5.08 22.89 4.94
C VAL A 18 -5.09 21.74 5.94
N VAL A 19 -3.92 21.23 6.35
CA VAL A 19 -3.82 20.16 7.36
C VAL A 19 -4.36 20.62 8.72
N GLN A 20 -4.03 21.84 9.14
CA GLN A 20 -4.50 22.41 10.41
C GLN A 20 -6.02 22.58 10.45
N GLU A 21 -6.64 22.94 9.31
CA GLU A 21 -8.10 23.02 9.20
C GLU A 21 -8.75 21.65 9.39
N HIS A 22 -8.24 20.59 8.76
CA HIS A 22 -8.78 19.25 8.92
C HIS A 22 -8.58 18.70 10.33
N LEU A 23 -7.47 19.01 10.99
CA LEU A 23 -7.24 18.63 12.40
C LEU A 23 -8.24 19.24 13.39
N ARG A 24 -8.94 20.31 13.00
CA ARG A 24 -10.02 20.89 13.81
C ARG A 24 -11.34 20.14 13.72
N GLY A 25 -11.48 19.25 12.73
CA GLY A 25 -12.74 18.53 12.49
C GLY A 25 -12.60 17.11 11.98
N ALA A 26 -12.17 16.92 10.75
CA ALA A 26 -12.23 15.63 10.06
C ALA A 26 -11.12 14.65 10.45
N GLU A 27 -9.99 15.14 10.95
CA GLU A 27 -8.88 14.31 11.42
C GLU A 27 -8.97 14.04 12.92
N VAL A 28 -8.49 12.87 13.34
CA VAL A 28 -8.19 12.60 14.75
C VAL A 28 -6.69 12.60 14.95
N GLY A 29 -5.94 11.78 14.21
CA GLY A 29 -4.49 11.78 14.20
C GLY A 29 -3.96 11.52 12.81
N LEU A 30 -2.86 12.19 12.46
CA LEU A 30 -2.23 12.05 11.15
C LEU A 30 -0.73 12.34 11.17
N SER A 31 -0.08 11.92 10.10
CA SER A 31 1.21 12.45 9.63
C SER A 31 1.17 12.67 8.12
N LEU A 32 1.90 13.69 7.63
CA LEU A 32 2.03 14.03 6.21
C LEU A 32 3.47 14.42 5.91
N VAL A 33 4.07 13.78 4.91
CA VAL A 33 5.45 14.03 4.48
C VAL A 33 5.51 14.27 3.00
N VAL A 34 6.33 15.24 2.59
CA VAL A 34 6.75 15.47 1.20
C VAL A 34 8.27 15.48 1.17
N ASP A 35 8.83 14.53 0.42
CA ASP A 35 10.23 14.49 0.03
C ASP A 35 10.33 14.94 -1.43
N LEU A 36 11.14 15.96 -1.70
CA LEU A 36 11.38 16.50 -3.02
C LEU A 36 12.88 16.38 -3.34
N ASP A 37 13.22 15.42 -4.18
CA ASP A 37 14.60 15.11 -4.59
C ASP A 37 15.58 14.86 -3.41
N GLY A 38 15.07 14.30 -2.32
CA GLY A 38 15.82 14.01 -1.10
C GLY A 38 15.72 15.09 -0.03
N ASP A 39 15.17 16.25 -0.35
CA ASP A 39 14.89 17.30 0.60
C ASP A 39 13.50 17.10 1.21
N ARG A 40 13.43 16.99 2.53
CA ARG A 40 12.16 16.89 3.24
C ARG A 40 11.55 18.29 3.39
N VAL A 41 10.76 18.68 2.39
CA VAL A 41 10.13 20.01 2.33
C VAL A 41 8.92 20.15 3.23
N LEU A 42 8.33 19.03 3.67
CA LEU A 42 7.23 18.99 4.61
C LEU A 42 7.30 17.69 5.44
N ASP A 43 7.25 17.83 6.76
CA ASP A 43 7.19 16.73 7.74
C ASP A 43 6.27 17.18 8.89
N LEU A 44 4.99 16.80 8.80
CA LEU A 44 3.94 17.23 9.73
C LEU A 44 3.31 16.03 10.42
N TRP A 45 2.99 16.19 11.71
CA TRP A 45 2.19 15.25 12.48
C TRP A 45 1.38 15.99 13.53
N GLY A 46 0.28 15.38 13.96
CA GLY A 46 -0.54 15.97 15.01
C GLY A 46 -1.82 15.19 15.28
N GLY A 47 -2.55 15.64 16.27
CA GLY A 47 -3.79 15.02 16.70
C GLY A 47 -3.60 13.98 17.80
N TRP A 48 -4.36 12.89 17.71
CA TRP A 48 -4.51 11.92 18.78
C TRP A 48 -4.38 10.49 18.25
N ARG A 49 -3.81 9.61 19.08
CA ARG A 49 -3.66 8.18 18.76
C ARG A 49 -4.93 7.37 19.02
N ASP A 50 -5.87 7.91 19.80
CA ASP A 50 -7.05 7.24 20.29
C ASP A 50 -8.34 8.06 20.09
N ALA A 51 -9.49 7.39 20.03
CA ALA A 51 -10.79 8.02 19.88
C ALA A 51 -11.16 8.95 21.05
N ALA A 52 -10.70 8.62 22.27
CA ALA A 52 -10.95 9.40 23.47
C ALA A 52 -10.12 10.70 23.52
N ARG A 53 -9.18 10.87 22.61
CA ARG A 53 -8.28 12.03 22.51
C ARG A 53 -7.48 12.25 23.79
N THR A 54 -6.97 11.17 24.36
CA THR A 54 -6.18 11.18 25.61
C THR A 54 -4.68 11.04 25.37
N GLN A 55 -4.29 10.44 24.24
CA GLN A 55 -2.90 10.20 23.89
C GLN A 55 -2.53 11.00 22.64
N PRO A 56 -1.64 12.00 22.75
CA PRO A 56 -1.26 12.81 21.61
C PRO A 56 -0.48 11.99 20.57
N TRP A 57 -0.69 12.32 19.29
CA TRP A 57 0.13 11.79 18.20
C TRP A 57 1.52 12.41 18.27
N GLN A 58 2.55 11.59 18.38
CA GLN A 58 3.96 12.00 18.42
C GLN A 58 4.62 11.75 17.07
N ARG A 59 5.85 12.25 16.90
CA ARG A 59 6.62 12.06 15.68
C ARG A 59 6.89 10.59 15.36
N ASP A 60 7.10 9.77 16.38
CA ASP A 60 7.36 8.33 16.32
C ASP A 60 6.09 7.47 16.43
N THR A 61 4.92 8.09 16.48
CA THR A 61 3.66 7.35 16.43
C THR A 61 3.54 6.62 15.10
N ILE A 62 3.22 5.34 15.16
CA ILE A 62 2.93 4.49 14.01
C ILE A 62 1.48 4.00 14.08
N THR A 63 0.93 3.60 12.95
CA THR A 63 -0.40 2.99 12.86
C THR A 63 -0.43 1.95 11.75
N ASN A 64 -1.47 1.12 11.72
CA ASN A 64 -1.71 0.21 10.61
C ASN A 64 -2.02 1.01 9.35
N VAL A 65 -1.17 0.90 8.33
CA VAL A 65 -1.27 1.67 7.08
C VAL A 65 -2.11 0.98 5.99
N TRP A 66 -2.75 -0.13 6.35
CA TRP A 66 -3.57 -0.92 5.44
C TRP A 66 -2.82 -1.25 4.14
N SER A 67 -3.48 -1.06 3.02
CA SER A 67 -2.95 -1.46 1.70
C SER A 67 -1.74 -0.67 1.22
N ILE A 68 -1.31 0.40 1.88
CA ILE A 68 0.02 0.96 1.65
C ILE A 68 1.11 -0.11 1.88
N THR A 69 0.85 -1.11 2.73
CA THR A 69 1.73 -2.28 2.93
C THR A 69 2.15 -2.93 1.61
N LYS A 70 1.23 -2.99 0.62
CA LYS A 70 1.53 -3.58 -0.70
C LYS A 70 2.68 -2.88 -1.42
N THR A 71 2.86 -1.58 -1.18
CA THR A 71 3.96 -0.83 -1.79
C THR A 71 5.33 -1.35 -1.33
N ALA A 72 5.45 -1.73 -0.07
CA ALA A 72 6.65 -2.37 0.46
C ALA A 72 6.84 -3.80 -0.08
N SER A 73 5.74 -4.56 -0.19
CA SER A 73 5.77 -5.92 -0.77
C SER A 73 6.16 -5.89 -2.26
N SER A 74 5.64 -4.91 -3.01
CA SER A 74 6.02 -4.67 -4.40
C SER A 74 7.50 -4.31 -4.52
N LEU A 75 7.98 -3.44 -3.64
CA LEU A 75 9.40 -3.06 -3.60
C LEU A 75 10.30 -4.27 -3.28
N ALA A 76 9.86 -5.19 -2.41
CA ALA A 76 10.57 -6.44 -2.14
C ALA A 76 10.70 -7.30 -3.41
N ALA A 77 9.62 -7.45 -4.19
CA ALA A 77 9.68 -8.15 -5.48
C ALA A 77 10.60 -7.43 -6.47
N LEU A 78 10.55 -6.10 -6.55
CA LEU A 78 11.40 -5.31 -7.43
C LEU A 78 12.89 -5.41 -7.07
N LEU A 79 13.25 -5.54 -5.80
CA LEU A 79 14.64 -5.81 -5.38
C LEU A 79 15.13 -7.15 -5.91
N LEU A 80 14.30 -8.18 -5.90
CA LEU A 80 14.66 -9.49 -6.49
C LEU A 80 14.75 -9.41 -8.02
N VAL A 81 13.92 -8.59 -8.65
CA VAL A 81 14.05 -8.30 -10.11
C VAL A 81 15.37 -7.57 -10.39
N ASP A 82 15.72 -6.60 -9.58
CA ASP A 82 16.95 -5.82 -9.70
C ASP A 82 18.21 -6.69 -9.56
N ALA A 83 18.15 -7.67 -8.64
CA ALA A 83 19.21 -8.67 -8.44
C ALA A 83 19.27 -9.70 -9.59
N GLY A 84 18.25 -9.77 -10.47
CA GLY A 84 18.14 -10.77 -11.51
C GLY A 84 17.65 -12.16 -11.01
N GLU A 85 17.18 -12.23 -9.78
CA GLU A 85 16.67 -13.46 -9.17
C GLU A 85 15.20 -13.74 -9.52
N LEU A 86 14.44 -12.67 -9.84
CA LEU A 86 13.04 -12.75 -10.25
C LEU A 86 12.83 -12.10 -11.62
N ASP A 87 12.25 -12.83 -12.56
CA ASP A 87 11.84 -12.33 -13.86
C ASP A 87 10.32 -12.13 -13.87
N VAL A 88 9.86 -10.90 -14.06
CA VAL A 88 8.43 -10.56 -14.08
C VAL A 88 7.67 -11.22 -15.21
N SER A 89 8.33 -11.59 -16.31
CA SER A 89 7.76 -12.25 -17.48
C SER A 89 7.82 -13.78 -17.39
N ALA A 90 8.50 -14.32 -16.39
CA ALA A 90 8.54 -15.75 -16.18
C ALA A 90 7.24 -16.26 -15.56
N PRO A 91 6.81 -17.49 -15.87
CA PRO A 91 5.72 -18.13 -15.17
C PRO A 91 6.05 -18.27 -13.69
N VAL A 92 5.07 -18.01 -12.82
CA VAL A 92 5.20 -18.16 -11.35
C VAL A 92 5.69 -19.56 -11.00
N SER A 93 5.25 -20.58 -11.75
CA SER A 93 5.64 -21.98 -11.57
C SER A 93 7.13 -22.26 -11.70
N ARG A 94 7.89 -21.37 -12.33
CA ARG A 94 9.37 -21.45 -12.37
C ARG A 94 9.97 -21.36 -10.96
N TYR A 95 9.37 -20.56 -10.09
CA TYR A 95 9.83 -20.30 -8.73
C TYR A 95 8.99 -21.04 -7.69
N TRP A 96 7.72 -21.31 -8.05
CA TRP A 96 6.73 -21.95 -7.23
C TRP A 96 5.97 -23.02 -8.02
N PRO A 97 6.54 -24.24 -8.21
CA PRO A 97 5.99 -25.27 -9.09
C PRO A 97 4.53 -25.63 -8.81
N GLU A 98 4.11 -25.64 -7.53
CA GLU A 98 2.75 -26.00 -7.11
C GLU A 98 1.71 -24.97 -7.59
N PHE A 99 2.13 -23.76 -7.91
CA PHE A 99 1.25 -22.71 -8.42
C PHE A 99 0.69 -23.03 -9.82
N ALA A 100 1.34 -23.92 -10.59
CA ALA A 100 0.86 -24.35 -11.91
C ALA A 100 -0.50 -25.05 -11.87
N ALA A 101 -0.95 -25.52 -10.68
CA ALA A 101 -2.17 -26.29 -10.57
C ALA A 101 -3.41 -25.53 -11.07
N ASN A 102 -4.37 -26.33 -11.59
CA ASN A 102 -5.71 -25.89 -11.95
C ASN A 102 -5.76 -24.71 -12.95
N GLY A 103 -4.92 -24.80 -14.00
CA GLY A 103 -4.94 -23.83 -15.12
C GLY A 103 -4.12 -22.56 -14.89
N LYS A 104 -3.15 -22.59 -13.96
CA LYS A 104 -2.26 -21.45 -13.67
C LYS A 104 -0.84 -21.62 -14.18
N GLU A 105 -0.58 -22.62 -15.03
CA GLU A 105 0.77 -22.92 -15.57
C GLU A 105 1.40 -21.74 -16.34
N HIS A 106 0.57 -20.88 -16.93
CA HIS A 106 1.00 -19.71 -17.70
C HIS A 106 0.84 -18.39 -16.96
N VAL A 107 0.49 -18.42 -15.67
CA VAL A 107 0.43 -17.20 -14.87
C VAL A 107 1.84 -16.70 -14.63
N GLU A 108 2.16 -15.50 -15.12
CA GLU A 108 3.45 -14.87 -14.97
C GLU A 108 3.54 -14.07 -13.66
N VAL A 109 4.75 -13.80 -13.18
CA VAL A 109 4.99 -13.01 -11.96
C VAL A 109 4.34 -11.62 -12.06
N ARG A 110 4.39 -10.97 -13.21
CA ARG A 110 3.74 -9.67 -13.44
C ARG A 110 2.23 -9.73 -13.20
N HIS A 111 1.56 -10.87 -13.43
CA HIS A 111 0.14 -11.02 -13.15
C HIS A 111 -0.17 -11.00 -11.64
N LEU A 112 0.75 -11.49 -10.80
CA LEU A 112 0.63 -11.31 -9.35
C LEU A 112 0.78 -9.84 -8.97
N LEU A 113 1.80 -9.18 -9.51
CA LEU A 113 2.17 -7.80 -9.17
C LEU A 113 1.18 -6.75 -9.69
N SER A 114 0.37 -7.08 -10.69
CA SER A 114 -0.64 -6.20 -11.29
C SER A 114 -2.07 -6.58 -10.98
N HIS A 115 -2.29 -7.49 -10.03
CA HIS A 115 -3.64 -7.95 -9.67
C HIS A 115 -4.42 -8.63 -10.79
N THR A 116 -3.73 -9.23 -11.76
CA THR A 116 -4.37 -9.89 -12.92
C THR A 116 -4.25 -11.41 -12.91
N SER A 117 -3.84 -12.00 -11.77
CA SER A 117 -3.56 -13.44 -11.68
C SER A 117 -4.80 -14.36 -11.64
N GLY A 118 -5.98 -13.80 -11.39
CA GLY A 118 -7.19 -14.60 -11.18
C GLY A 118 -7.37 -15.10 -9.74
N VAL A 119 -6.47 -14.77 -8.79
CA VAL A 119 -6.47 -15.30 -7.41
C VAL A 119 -6.57 -14.14 -6.42
N SER A 120 -7.69 -13.39 -6.42
CA SER A 120 -7.87 -12.20 -5.57
C SER A 120 -8.32 -12.50 -4.14
N GLY A 121 -8.78 -13.71 -3.85
CA GLY A 121 -9.21 -14.18 -2.54
C GLY A 121 -9.04 -15.70 -2.41
N LEU A 122 -9.57 -16.29 -1.35
CA LEU A 122 -9.59 -17.74 -1.12
C LEU A 122 -10.97 -18.33 -1.39
N ASP A 123 -10.99 -19.52 -1.98
CA ASP A 123 -12.22 -20.32 -2.08
C ASP A 123 -12.75 -20.68 -0.68
N HIS A 124 -14.10 -20.66 -0.54
CA HIS A 124 -14.75 -21.05 0.70
C HIS A 124 -14.56 -22.53 1.04
N PRO A 125 -14.51 -22.88 2.33
CA PRO A 125 -14.57 -21.97 3.49
C PRO A 125 -13.24 -21.26 3.74
N ALA A 126 -13.29 -19.97 4.05
CA ALA A 126 -12.14 -19.18 4.40
C ALA A 126 -12.40 -18.35 5.67
N GLN A 127 -11.46 -18.38 6.59
CA GLN A 127 -11.48 -17.59 7.83
C GLN A 127 -10.25 -16.69 7.88
N LEU A 128 -10.40 -15.50 8.44
CA LEU A 128 -9.30 -14.53 8.53
C LEU A 128 -8.07 -15.11 9.27
N THR A 129 -8.29 -15.85 10.35
CA THR A 129 -7.23 -16.49 11.11
C THR A 129 -6.43 -17.51 10.30
N GLY A 130 -7.04 -18.10 9.26
CA GLY A 130 -6.34 -18.98 8.33
C GLY A 130 -5.31 -18.27 7.44
N LEU A 131 -5.40 -16.94 7.31
CA LEU A 131 -4.40 -16.13 6.61
C LEU A 131 -3.17 -15.82 7.47
N TYR A 132 -3.24 -15.99 8.80
CA TYR A 132 -2.10 -15.75 9.69
C TYR A 132 -1.02 -16.85 9.57
N ASP A 133 -1.41 -18.05 9.16
CA ASP A 133 -0.45 -19.06 8.69
C ASP A 133 -0.16 -18.80 7.20
N VAL A 134 0.84 -17.95 6.95
CA VAL A 134 1.18 -17.44 5.62
C VAL A 134 1.46 -18.58 4.63
N ARG A 135 2.15 -19.63 5.07
CA ARG A 135 2.53 -20.76 4.22
C ARG A 135 1.34 -21.64 3.86
N ALA A 136 0.48 -21.93 4.84
CA ALA A 136 -0.75 -22.69 4.60
C ALA A 136 -1.70 -21.92 3.68
N ALA A 137 -1.85 -20.61 3.88
CA ALA A 137 -2.66 -19.76 3.02
C ALA A 137 -2.12 -19.72 1.58
N ALA A 138 -0.82 -19.53 1.40
CA ALA A 138 -0.17 -19.56 0.09
C ALA A 138 -0.39 -20.90 -0.63
N ALA A 139 -0.23 -22.02 0.08
CA ALA A 139 -0.48 -23.36 -0.47
C ALA A 139 -1.95 -23.52 -0.97
N ARG A 140 -2.94 -22.97 -0.24
CA ARG A 140 -4.35 -22.95 -0.69
C ARG A 140 -4.52 -22.11 -1.97
N MET A 141 -3.88 -20.95 -2.05
CA MET A 141 -3.90 -20.09 -3.26
C MET A 141 -3.26 -20.78 -4.45
N ALA A 142 -2.19 -21.53 -4.24
CA ALA A 142 -1.56 -22.34 -5.28
C ALA A 142 -2.48 -23.47 -5.77
N ALA A 143 -3.24 -24.08 -4.87
CA ALA A 143 -4.12 -25.20 -5.19
C ALA A 143 -5.43 -24.79 -5.88
N GLN A 144 -5.96 -23.58 -5.66
CA GLN A 144 -7.24 -23.15 -6.25
C GLN A 144 -7.12 -22.79 -7.73
N ALA A 145 -8.25 -22.93 -8.48
CA ALA A 145 -8.34 -22.42 -9.85
C ALA A 145 -8.46 -20.87 -9.86
N PRO A 146 -8.00 -20.21 -10.93
CA PRO A 146 -8.23 -18.77 -11.07
C PRO A 146 -9.72 -18.50 -11.28
N TRP A 147 -10.22 -17.39 -10.73
CA TRP A 147 -11.63 -17.02 -10.84
C TRP A 147 -12.01 -16.32 -12.14
N TRP A 148 -11.00 -15.84 -12.88
CA TRP A 148 -11.10 -15.33 -14.25
C TRP A 148 -9.80 -15.66 -14.99
N GLN A 149 -9.83 -15.51 -16.31
CA GLN A 149 -8.65 -15.76 -17.14
C GLN A 149 -7.50 -14.83 -16.73
N PRO A 150 -6.36 -15.37 -16.28
CA PRO A 150 -5.19 -14.57 -15.92
C PRO A 150 -4.75 -13.63 -17.05
N GLY A 151 -4.42 -12.39 -16.69
CA GLY A 151 -4.00 -11.35 -17.63
C GLY A 151 -5.13 -10.64 -18.38
N SER A 152 -6.39 -11.10 -18.31
CA SER A 152 -7.50 -10.50 -19.08
C SER A 152 -8.12 -9.26 -18.42
N ALA A 153 -8.08 -9.18 -17.10
CA ALA A 153 -8.60 -8.07 -16.30
C ALA A 153 -7.89 -8.01 -14.94
N SER A 154 -7.94 -6.85 -14.28
CA SER A 154 -7.52 -6.75 -12.89
C SER A 154 -8.67 -7.08 -11.94
N GLY A 155 -8.32 -7.69 -10.81
CA GLY A 155 -9.20 -7.90 -9.68
C GLY A 155 -8.36 -7.75 -8.40
N TYR A 156 -8.57 -6.67 -7.70
CA TYR A 156 -7.73 -6.26 -6.58
C TYR A 156 -7.55 -7.37 -5.53
N HIS A 157 -6.31 -7.79 -5.31
CA HIS A 157 -5.95 -8.83 -4.35
C HIS A 157 -5.91 -8.23 -2.94
N VAL A 158 -7.06 -8.16 -2.27
CA VAL A 158 -7.25 -7.42 -1.01
C VAL A 158 -6.26 -7.88 0.05
N LEU A 159 -6.21 -9.17 0.36
CA LEU A 159 -5.28 -9.76 1.35
C LEU A 159 -4.27 -10.72 0.72
N ASN A 160 -4.64 -11.39 -0.37
CA ASN A 160 -3.82 -12.43 -0.99
C ASN A 160 -2.50 -11.94 -1.56
N TYR A 161 -2.41 -10.65 -1.93
CA TYR A 161 -1.21 -10.05 -2.52
C TYR A 161 0.05 -10.34 -1.70
N GLY A 162 -0.03 -10.12 -0.39
CA GLY A 162 1.11 -10.34 0.50
C GLY A 162 1.54 -11.80 0.59
N HIS A 163 0.59 -12.73 0.52
CA HIS A 163 0.88 -14.16 0.53
C HIS A 163 1.53 -14.63 -0.78
N LEU A 164 1.02 -14.13 -1.92
CA LEU A 164 1.54 -14.49 -3.24
C LEU A 164 2.96 -13.96 -3.43
N VAL A 165 3.19 -12.69 -3.11
CA VAL A 165 4.53 -12.09 -3.19
C VAL A 165 5.46 -12.66 -2.13
N GLY A 166 4.95 -12.83 -0.90
CA GLY A 166 5.73 -13.37 0.22
C GLY A 166 6.22 -14.80 -0.02
N GLU A 167 5.41 -15.64 -0.68
CA GLU A 167 5.85 -16.99 -1.04
C GLU A 167 7.00 -16.97 -2.08
N LEU A 168 6.94 -16.05 -3.07
CA LEU A 168 8.06 -15.88 -4.00
C LEU A 168 9.33 -15.40 -3.29
N VAL A 169 9.21 -14.42 -2.41
CA VAL A 169 10.33 -13.92 -1.59
C VAL A 169 10.91 -15.08 -0.77
N TYR A 170 10.07 -15.84 -0.07
CA TYR A 170 10.53 -16.97 0.74
C TYR A 170 11.26 -18.04 -0.08
N ARG A 171 10.74 -18.40 -1.24
CA ARG A 171 11.36 -19.45 -2.09
C ARG A 171 12.69 -19.02 -2.67
N LEU A 172 12.88 -17.74 -2.93
CA LEU A 172 14.12 -17.22 -3.48
C LEU A 172 15.18 -16.91 -2.40
N THR A 173 14.75 -16.55 -1.18
CA THR A 173 15.68 -16.02 -0.16
C THR A 173 15.72 -16.83 1.14
N GLY A 174 14.68 -17.62 1.42
CA GLY A 174 14.49 -18.28 2.69
C GLY A 174 13.94 -17.38 3.80
N LEU A 175 13.74 -16.07 3.53
CA LEU A 175 13.20 -15.10 4.47
C LEU A 175 11.68 -14.96 4.32
N SER A 176 10.98 -14.76 5.42
CA SER A 176 9.60 -14.28 5.38
C SER A 176 9.55 -12.86 4.76
N LEU A 177 8.39 -12.44 4.28
CA LEU A 177 8.26 -11.10 3.71
C LEU A 177 8.54 -10.00 4.75
N ARG A 178 8.12 -10.22 6.00
CA ARG A 178 8.46 -9.35 7.15
C ARG A 178 9.96 -9.19 7.32
N GLU A 179 10.68 -10.31 7.36
CA GLU A 179 12.14 -10.31 7.54
C GLU A 179 12.84 -9.65 6.36
N PHE A 180 12.40 -9.97 5.14
CA PHE A 180 12.98 -9.38 3.94
C PHE A 180 12.79 -7.87 3.89
N VAL A 181 11.57 -7.37 4.16
CA VAL A 181 11.29 -5.93 4.20
C VAL A 181 12.12 -5.25 5.29
N HIS A 182 12.23 -5.87 6.47
CA HIS A 182 13.05 -5.32 7.55
C HIS A 182 14.53 -5.23 7.17
N GLN A 183 15.11 -6.33 6.64
CA GLN A 183 16.55 -6.43 6.38
C GLN A 183 17.01 -5.70 5.12
N HIS A 184 16.17 -5.70 4.07
CA HIS A 184 16.56 -5.22 2.75
C HIS A 184 15.90 -3.90 2.34
N ILE A 185 14.89 -3.42 3.07
CA ILE A 185 14.19 -2.18 2.76
C ILE A 185 14.25 -1.21 3.94
N ALA A 186 13.55 -1.52 5.03
CA ALA A 186 13.39 -0.59 6.14
C ALA A 186 14.73 -0.28 6.83
N GLY A 187 15.52 -1.30 7.13
CA GLY A 187 16.84 -1.13 7.76
C GLY A 187 17.79 -0.28 6.93
N PRO A 188 18.11 -0.64 5.67
CA PRO A 188 19.00 0.14 4.82
C PRO A 188 18.55 1.58 4.56
N LEU A 189 17.23 1.84 4.54
CA LEU A 189 16.66 3.16 4.32
C LEU A 189 16.40 3.94 5.63
N GLY A 190 16.73 3.36 6.79
CA GLY A 190 16.51 3.96 8.10
C GLY A 190 15.05 4.25 8.39
N ALA A 191 14.13 3.45 7.84
CA ALA A 191 12.70 3.67 7.92
C ALA A 191 12.07 2.89 9.08
N ASP A 192 11.27 3.56 9.88
CA ASP A 192 10.47 2.97 10.94
C ASP A 192 9.19 2.34 10.37
N PHE A 193 9.37 1.34 9.52
CA PHE A 193 8.30 0.59 8.88
C PHE A 193 8.46 -0.91 9.13
N GLN A 194 7.35 -1.58 9.43
CA GLN A 194 7.34 -3.01 9.70
C GLN A 194 6.07 -3.68 9.20
N ILE A 195 6.17 -4.90 8.66
CA ILE A 195 5.02 -5.77 8.41
C ILE A 195 4.78 -6.58 9.67
N GLY A 196 3.56 -6.49 10.22
CA GLY A 196 3.30 -6.93 11.58
C GLY A 196 4.01 -6.06 12.62
N LEU A 197 3.46 -5.98 13.80
CA LEU A 197 3.97 -5.13 14.87
C LEU A 197 4.98 -5.88 15.74
N ARG A 198 6.08 -5.24 16.11
CA ARG A 198 7.00 -5.75 17.13
C ARG A 198 6.44 -5.43 18.52
N ASP A 199 6.69 -6.31 19.48
CA ASP A 199 6.17 -6.17 20.85
C ASP A 199 6.65 -4.86 21.52
N ASP A 200 7.87 -4.44 21.27
CA ASP A 200 8.46 -3.20 21.82
C ASP A 200 7.76 -1.93 21.31
N ASP A 201 7.06 -2.02 20.18
CA ASP A 201 6.45 -0.89 19.52
C ASP A 201 4.96 -0.70 19.87
N VAL A 202 4.34 -1.62 20.61
CA VAL A 202 2.91 -1.58 20.98
C VAL A 202 2.53 -0.27 21.68
N ALA A 203 3.42 0.26 22.53
CA ALA A 203 3.16 1.47 23.31
C ALA A 203 3.02 2.76 22.47
N ARG A 204 3.52 2.78 21.22
CA ARG A 204 3.46 3.95 20.32
C ARG A 204 2.52 3.80 19.15
N VAL A 205 1.75 2.70 19.10
CA VAL A 205 0.76 2.48 18.04
C VAL A 205 -0.48 3.34 18.28
N ALA A 206 -0.93 4.03 17.24
CA ALA A 206 -2.26 4.64 17.22
C ALA A 206 -3.30 3.61 16.76
N ASP A 207 -4.42 3.57 17.47
CA ASP A 207 -5.55 2.72 17.11
C ASP A 207 -6.17 3.17 15.78
N VAL A 208 -6.56 2.21 14.96
CA VAL A 208 -7.40 2.46 13.78
C VAL A 208 -8.82 2.78 14.28
N LEU A 209 -9.30 3.95 13.89
CA LEU A 209 -10.66 4.39 14.18
C LEU A 209 -11.54 4.11 12.97
N THR A 210 -12.44 3.15 13.13
CA THR A 210 -13.28 2.65 12.04
C THR A 210 -14.29 3.69 11.55
N PRO A 211 -14.69 3.65 10.27
CA PRO A 211 -15.71 4.56 9.77
C PRO A 211 -17.05 4.28 10.46
N ALA A 212 -17.91 5.29 10.52
CA ALA A 212 -19.25 5.17 11.14
C ALA A 212 -20.13 4.11 10.43
N VAL A 213 -19.89 3.86 9.16
CA VAL A 213 -20.53 2.81 8.37
C VAL A 213 -19.42 1.95 7.79
N ASP A 214 -19.35 0.70 8.22
CA ASP A 214 -18.39 -0.27 7.68
C ASP A 214 -18.90 -0.83 6.35
N PHE A 215 -17.98 -1.35 5.56
CA PHE A 215 -18.30 -1.99 4.29
C PHE A 215 -18.96 -3.37 4.55
N ASP A 216 -20.20 -3.54 4.09
CA ASP A 216 -20.91 -4.81 4.15
C ASP A 216 -20.83 -5.53 2.80
N PRO A 217 -20.04 -6.59 2.66
CA PRO A 217 -19.94 -7.33 1.41
C PRO A 217 -21.23 -8.10 1.03
N SER A 218 -22.17 -8.27 1.95
CA SER A 218 -23.43 -8.99 1.67
C SER A 218 -24.35 -8.26 0.69
N VAL A 219 -24.12 -6.94 0.48
CA VAL A 219 -24.86 -6.14 -0.50
C VAL A 219 -24.39 -6.34 -1.95
N LEU A 220 -23.24 -7.01 -2.14
CA LEU A 220 -22.70 -7.29 -3.46
C LEU A 220 -23.46 -8.44 -4.13
N ASP A 221 -23.49 -8.43 -5.47
CA ASP A 221 -23.97 -9.58 -6.23
C ASP A 221 -23.08 -10.81 -5.99
N HIS A 222 -23.67 -11.87 -5.45
CA HIS A 222 -22.98 -13.09 -5.05
C HIS A 222 -22.28 -13.83 -6.20
N SER A 223 -22.66 -13.56 -7.45
CA SER A 223 -22.01 -14.13 -8.64
C SER A 223 -20.68 -13.47 -9.00
N THR A 224 -20.35 -12.32 -8.36
CA THR A 224 -19.20 -11.50 -8.73
C THR A 224 -17.90 -11.95 -8.07
N VAL A 225 -16.78 -11.61 -8.73
CA VAL A 225 -15.43 -11.75 -8.17
C VAL A 225 -15.28 -10.88 -6.92
N ALA A 226 -15.89 -9.69 -6.89
CA ALA A 226 -15.90 -8.81 -5.73
C ALA A 226 -16.47 -9.49 -4.49
N TYR A 227 -17.68 -10.07 -4.60
CA TYR A 227 -18.30 -10.82 -3.50
C TYR A 227 -17.38 -11.94 -2.98
N ARG A 228 -16.87 -12.79 -3.89
CA ARG A 228 -15.94 -13.87 -3.53
C ARG A 228 -14.71 -13.38 -2.82
N THR A 229 -14.14 -12.25 -3.27
CA THR A 229 -12.92 -11.68 -2.68
C THR A 229 -13.17 -11.12 -1.27
N PHE A 230 -14.25 -10.34 -1.08
CA PHE A 230 -14.55 -9.72 0.20
C PHE A 230 -15.16 -10.68 1.23
N THR A 231 -15.63 -11.85 0.80
CA THR A 231 -16.14 -12.90 1.70
C THR A 231 -15.17 -14.06 1.90
N GLY A 232 -14.06 -14.08 1.18
CA GLY A 232 -13.06 -15.13 1.27
C GLY A 232 -11.67 -14.68 1.75
N PRO A 233 -11.50 -14.32 3.06
CA PRO A 233 -12.42 -14.20 4.19
C PRO A 233 -13.00 -12.79 4.40
N SER A 234 -14.14 -12.72 5.11
CA SER A 234 -14.68 -11.44 5.61
C SER A 234 -13.95 -10.96 6.87
N PHE A 235 -13.83 -9.65 7.02
CA PHE A 235 -13.31 -9.00 8.23
C PHE A 235 -13.79 -7.55 8.30
N SER A 236 -13.86 -6.97 9.51
CA SER A 236 -14.11 -5.55 9.74
C SER A 236 -12.80 -4.80 9.99
N ALA A 237 -12.83 -3.48 9.86
CA ALA A 237 -11.65 -2.66 10.09
C ALA A 237 -11.16 -2.69 11.56
N GLU A 238 -12.01 -3.04 12.51
CA GLU A 238 -11.66 -3.21 13.93
C GLU A 238 -10.58 -4.26 14.16
N VAL A 239 -10.46 -5.23 13.25
CA VAL A 239 -9.43 -6.29 13.37
C VAL A 239 -8.03 -5.72 13.47
N ALA A 240 -7.76 -4.54 12.87
CA ALA A 240 -6.44 -3.90 12.91
C ALA A 240 -5.95 -3.57 14.33
N ASN A 241 -6.86 -3.46 15.28
CA ASN A 241 -6.53 -3.19 16.68
C ASN A 241 -6.33 -4.47 17.51
N THR A 242 -6.56 -5.65 16.93
CA THR A 242 -6.38 -6.91 17.66
C THR A 242 -4.92 -7.35 17.72
N PRO A 243 -4.47 -7.96 18.83
CA PRO A 243 -3.10 -8.47 18.94
C PRO A 243 -2.76 -9.50 17.85
N ALA A 244 -3.72 -10.36 17.48
CA ALA A 244 -3.49 -11.40 16.46
C ALA A 244 -3.21 -10.81 15.07
N TRP A 245 -3.98 -9.77 14.66
CA TRP A 245 -3.70 -9.04 13.42
C TRP A 245 -2.35 -8.33 13.48
N ARG A 246 -2.10 -7.60 14.58
CA ARG A 246 -0.84 -6.86 14.76
C ARG A 246 0.36 -7.77 14.70
N ALA A 247 0.28 -8.99 15.24
CA ALA A 247 1.37 -9.96 15.24
C ALA A 247 1.55 -10.70 13.89
N ALA A 248 0.53 -10.77 13.02
CA ALA A 248 0.58 -11.54 11.79
C ALA A 248 1.54 -10.96 10.74
N ASP A 249 2.00 -11.78 9.78
CA ASP A 249 2.80 -11.35 8.61
C ASP A 249 1.89 -11.23 7.39
N LEU A 250 1.13 -10.12 7.31
CA LEU A 250 0.17 -9.88 6.24
C LEU A 250 0.67 -8.79 5.30
N GLY A 251 1.58 -9.12 4.40
CA GLY A 251 2.23 -8.19 3.46
C GLY A 251 1.30 -7.44 2.51
N ALA A 252 -0.01 -7.56 2.68
CA ALA A 252 -1.00 -6.80 1.92
C ALA A 252 -1.69 -5.72 2.74
N ALA A 253 -1.68 -5.78 4.09
CA ALA A 253 -2.62 -4.97 4.87
C ALA A 253 -2.16 -4.59 6.28
N ASN A 254 -1.19 -5.28 6.90
CA ASN A 254 -0.83 -4.98 8.28
C ASN A 254 0.56 -4.36 8.47
N GLY A 255 1.03 -3.62 7.48
CA GLY A 255 2.17 -2.73 7.67
C GLY A 255 1.86 -1.70 8.76
N HIS A 256 2.83 -1.45 9.63
CA HIS A 256 2.79 -0.41 10.64
C HIS A 256 3.90 0.61 10.35
N GLY A 257 3.51 1.88 10.34
CA GLY A 257 4.40 2.98 10.03
C GLY A 257 3.70 4.33 10.17
N ASN A 258 4.39 5.38 9.83
CA ASN A 258 3.90 6.74 9.70
C ASN A 258 4.25 7.31 8.33
N ALA A 259 3.85 8.55 8.04
CA ALA A 259 4.13 9.14 6.73
C ALA A 259 5.63 9.25 6.44
N LEU A 260 6.46 9.49 7.47
CA LEU A 260 7.90 9.57 7.30
C LEU A 260 8.48 8.23 6.85
N SER A 261 8.14 7.15 7.54
CA SER A 261 8.68 5.82 7.22
C SER A 261 8.20 5.33 5.84
N VAL A 262 6.94 5.60 5.48
CA VAL A 262 6.41 5.28 4.15
C VAL A 262 7.13 6.10 3.07
N ALA A 263 7.34 7.41 3.28
CA ALA A 263 8.10 8.21 2.34
C ALA A 263 9.55 7.72 2.19
N GLN A 264 10.21 7.33 3.28
CA GLN A 264 11.58 6.82 3.24
C GLN A 264 11.73 5.55 2.41
N ILE A 265 10.81 4.56 2.59
CA ILE A 265 10.88 3.31 1.81
C ILE A 265 10.55 3.53 0.32
N LEU A 266 9.78 4.56 -0.03
CA LEU A 266 9.32 4.80 -1.40
C LEU A 266 10.09 5.89 -2.15
N ALA A 267 10.89 6.72 -1.46
CA ALA A 267 11.71 7.74 -2.10
C ALA A 267 12.64 7.19 -3.19
N PRO A 268 13.24 5.99 -3.08
CA PRO A 268 14.01 5.42 -4.17
C PRO A 268 13.22 5.26 -5.45
N VAL A 269 11.92 4.97 -5.39
CA VAL A 269 11.07 4.85 -6.59
C VAL A 269 10.94 6.21 -7.29
N SER A 270 10.55 7.27 -6.58
CA SER A 270 10.39 8.61 -7.17
C SER A 270 11.70 9.21 -7.66
N ARG A 271 12.83 8.75 -7.13
CA ARG A 271 14.18 9.22 -7.44
C ARG A 271 14.91 8.33 -8.44
N ALA A 272 14.18 7.54 -9.23
CA ALA A 272 14.72 6.65 -10.26
C ALA A 272 15.78 5.66 -9.74
N GLY A 273 15.61 5.22 -8.50
CA GLY A 273 16.46 4.23 -7.83
C GLY A 273 17.46 4.80 -6.83
N ASP A 274 17.59 6.14 -6.74
CA ASP A 274 18.55 6.75 -5.82
C ASP A 274 18.01 6.79 -4.39
N ALA A 275 18.87 6.47 -3.43
CA ALA A 275 18.65 6.67 -1.99
C ALA A 275 19.71 7.61 -1.40
N ALA A 276 19.55 7.97 -0.13
CA ALA A 276 20.49 8.87 0.55
C ALA A 276 21.95 8.36 0.58
N HIS A 277 22.15 7.06 0.52
CA HIS A 277 23.46 6.41 0.61
C HIS A 277 23.92 5.74 -0.69
N GLY A 278 23.34 6.13 -1.82
CA GLY A 278 23.66 5.60 -3.14
C GLY A 278 22.47 4.94 -3.85
N GLN A 279 22.75 4.18 -4.89
CA GLN A 279 21.73 3.52 -5.68
C GLN A 279 21.10 2.35 -4.90
N PHE A 280 19.79 2.39 -4.72
CA PHE A 280 18.99 1.36 -4.05
C PHE A 280 18.35 0.39 -5.05
N LEU A 281 17.91 0.90 -6.20
CA LEU A 281 17.41 0.16 -7.36
C LEU A 281 18.08 0.68 -8.62
N LYS A 282 18.23 -0.17 -9.64
CA LYS A 282 18.64 0.30 -10.95
C LYS A 282 17.52 1.13 -11.59
N PRO A 283 17.82 2.21 -12.32
CA PRO A 283 16.81 2.97 -13.06
C PRO A 283 15.95 2.08 -13.96
N ALA A 284 16.53 1.10 -14.61
CA ALA A 284 15.83 0.15 -15.47
C ALA A 284 14.78 -0.69 -14.71
N THR A 285 15.01 -0.98 -13.43
CA THR A 285 14.04 -1.69 -12.59
C THR A 285 12.88 -0.76 -12.21
N VAL A 286 13.18 0.51 -11.92
CA VAL A 286 12.13 1.51 -11.65
C VAL A 286 11.27 1.76 -12.90
N GLU A 287 11.87 1.79 -14.09
CA GLU A 287 11.12 1.93 -15.36
C GLU A 287 10.08 0.82 -15.54
N ARG A 288 10.39 -0.42 -15.10
CA ARG A 288 9.44 -1.53 -15.18
C ARG A 288 8.12 -1.29 -14.42
N ILE A 289 8.12 -0.44 -13.42
CA ILE A 289 6.89 -0.05 -12.72
C ILE A 289 5.86 0.51 -13.70
N PHE A 290 6.33 1.21 -14.74
CA PHE A 290 5.49 1.88 -15.74
C PHE A 290 5.13 1.00 -16.96
N ASP A 291 5.59 -0.25 -16.98
CA ASP A 291 5.11 -1.24 -17.94
C ASP A 291 3.63 -1.54 -17.63
N GLU A 292 2.71 -0.93 -18.39
CA GLU A 292 1.26 -1.07 -18.20
C GLU A 292 0.83 -2.53 -18.36
N GLN A 293 0.15 -3.06 -17.35
CA GLN A 293 -0.32 -4.45 -17.29
C GLN A 293 -1.83 -4.58 -17.52
N SER A 294 -2.57 -3.61 -17.03
CA SER A 294 -4.02 -3.52 -17.24
C SER A 294 -4.50 -2.08 -17.12
N ASN A 295 -5.61 -1.76 -17.78
CA ASN A 295 -6.19 -0.42 -17.80
C ASN A 295 -7.70 -0.54 -18.01
N GLY A 296 -8.48 -0.54 -16.94
CA GLY A 296 -9.91 -0.77 -17.03
C GLY A 296 -10.59 -0.87 -15.67
N PRO A 297 -11.89 -1.20 -15.67
CA PRO A 297 -12.62 -1.49 -14.44
C PRO A 297 -12.02 -2.70 -13.73
N ASP A 298 -11.70 -2.53 -12.46
CA ASP A 298 -11.20 -3.60 -11.60
C ASP A 298 -12.37 -4.46 -11.08
N LEU A 299 -12.27 -5.78 -11.23
CA LEU A 299 -13.35 -6.74 -10.93
C LEU A 299 -13.70 -6.81 -9.43
N VAL A 300 -12.86 -6.28 -8.55
CA VAL A 300 -13.06 -6.33 -7.10
C VAL A 300 -13.44 -4.97 -6.55
N SER A 301 -12.67 -3.94 -6.84
CA SER A 301 -12.93 -2.58 -6.32
C SER A 301 -14.00 -1.83 -7.10
N GLY A 302 -14.29 -2.24 -8.34
CA GLY A 302 -15.17 -1.52 -9.27
C GLY A 302 -14.59 -0.20 -9.79
N LEU A 303 -13.44 0.21 -9.30
CA LEU A 303 -12.75 1.43 -9.75
C LEU A 303 -12.09 1.18 -11.11
N HIS A 304 -12.01 2.24 -11.92
CA HIS A 304 -11.11 2.18 -13.06
C HIS A 304 -9.68 2.27 -12.54
N VAL A 305 -8.83 1.27 -12.79
CA VAL A 305 -7.43 1.29 -12.35
C VAL A 305 -6.51 0.96 -13.52
N ARG A 306 -5.47 1.75 -13.63
CA ARG A 306 -4.36 1.53 -14.52
C ARG A 306 -3.22 0.92 -13.71
N TRP A 307 -2.96 -0.39 -13.91
CA TRP A 307 -1.90 -1.09 -13.19
C TRP A 307 -0.62 -1.16 -14.00
N GLY A 308 0.49 -0.82 -13.37
CA GLY A 308 1.84 -1.19 -13.78
C GLY A 308 2.34 -2.41 -13.00
N VAL A 309 3.64 -2.61 -12.94
CA VAL A 309 4.24 -3.69 -12.16
C VAL A 309 4.36 -3.26 -10.69
N GLY A 310 3.49 -3.80 -9.86
CA GLY A 310 3.49 -3.60 -8.40
C GLY A 310 2.76 -2.35 -7.89
N TYR A 311 2.37 -1.42 -8.76
CA TYR A 311 1.75 -0.15 -8.37
C TYR A 311 0.65 0.25 -9.34
N ALA A 312 -0.32 1.03 -8.87
CA ALA A 312 -1.22 1.75 -9.77
C ALA A 312 -0.49 2.95 -10.38
N LEU A 313 -0.83 3.25 -11.63
CA LEU A 313 -0.30 4.40 -12.38
C LEU A 313 -1.34 5.51 -12.44
N ALA A 314 -0.88 6.77 -12.44
CA ALA A 314 -1.77 7.92 -12.46
C ALA A 314 -2.76 7.85 -13.62
N ASP A 315 -4.03 7.97 -13.28
CA ASP A 315 -5.15 8.06 -14.22
C ASP A 315 -6.25 8.92 -13.59
N ARG A 316 -6.78 9.90 -14.33
CA ARG A 316 -7.84 10.79 -13.84
C ARG A 316 -9.16 10.06 -13.60
N ARG A 317 -9.38 8.92 -14.25
CA ARG A 317 -10.57 8.09 -14.02
C ARG A 317 -10.52 7.41 -12.65
N THR A 318 -9.30 7.15 -12.13
CA THR A 318 -9.09 6.60 -10.78
C THR A 318 -9.10 7.71 -9.73
N LEU A 319 -8.20 8.69 -9.90
CA LEU A 319 -8.02 9.81 -8.97
C LEU A 319 -8.02 11.14 -9.75
N PRO A 320 -9.16 11.79 -9.93
CA PRO A 320 -9.30 12.99 -10.77
C PRO A 320 -8.46 14.19 -10.28
N TRP A 321 -8.03 14.16 -9.05
CA TRP A 321 -7.21 15.18 -8.41
C TRP A 321 -5.70 14.92 -8.49
N LEU A 322 -5.28 13.75 -9.01
CA LEU A 322 -3.87 13.46 -9.25
C LEU A 322 -3.49 13.92 -10.65
N PRO A 323 -2.39 14.70 -10.82
CA PRO A 323 -1.96 15.15 -12.15
C PRO A 323 -1.51 13.96 -13.01
N GLY A 324 -1.48 14.16 -14.30
CA GLY A 324 -0.86 13.22 -15.24
C GLY A 324 0.66 13.23 -15.11
N GLY A 325 1.30 12.21 -15.64
CA GLY A 325 2.75 12.04 -15.63
C GLY A 325 3.19 10.64 -15.21
N ARG A 326 4.48 10.48 -14.99
CA ARG A 326 5.08 9.23 -14.49
C ARG A 326 4.92 9.16 -12.98
N ILE A 327 3.70 8.89 -12.56
CA ILE A 327 3.31 8.81 -11.14
C ILE A 327 2.82 7.40 -10.87
N ALA A 328 3.47 6.73 -9.92
CA ALA A 328 3.03 5.48 -9.33
C ALA A 328 2.44 5.77 -7.94
N PHE A 329 1.40 5.04 -7.54
CA PHE A 329 0.76 5.28 -6.25
C PHE A 329 0.03 4.04 -5.73
N TRP A 330 -0.30 4.06 -4.46
CA TRP A 330 -1.37 3.26 -3.88
C TRP A 330 -1.86 3.90 -2.56
N GLY A 331 -2.99 3.41 -2.05
CA GLY A 331 -3.60 3.92 -0.83
C GLY A 331 -3.92 2.82 0.19
N GLY A 332 -4.17 3.25 1.41
CA GLY A 332 -4.71 2.44 2.50
C GLY A 332 -6.21 2.63 2.64
N TRP A 333 -6.91 1.58 3.04
CA TRP A 333 -8.34 1.66 3.34
C TRP A 333 -8.62 2.78 4.35
N GLY A 334 -9.59 3.62 4.03
CA GLY A 334 -9.98 4.76 4.86
C GLY A 334 -9.27 6.07 4.53
N GLY A 335 -8.27 6.10 3.59
CA GLY A 335 -7.81 7.35 3.01
C GLY A 335 -6.32 7.65 3.06
N SER A 336 -5.48 6.87 3.74
CA SER A 336 -4.01 7.04 3.66
C SER A 336 -3.51 6.86 2.24
N MET A 337 -2.47 7.62 1.84
CA MET A 337 -1.95 7.62 0.47
C MET A 337 -0.42 7.65 0.44
N ALA A 338 0.13 6.95 -0.55
CA ALA A 338 1.54 7.01 -0.93
C ALA A 338 1.65 7.26 -2.44
N ILE A 339 2.40 8.29 -2.84
CA ILE A 339 2.54 8.75 -4.22
C ILE A 339 4.03 8.93 -4.52
N MET A 340 4.47 8.34 -5.62
CA MET A 340 5.82 8.47 -6.16
C MET A 340 5.74 9.16 -7.54
N ASP A 341 6.07 10.42 -7.58
CA ASP A 341 6.11 11.24 -8.80
C ASP A 341 7.55 11.29 -9.33
N LEU A 342 7.83 10.52 -10.38
CA LEU A 342 9.16 10.43 -10.95
C LEU A 342 9.54 11.68 -11.75
N ASP A 343 8.57 12.32 -12.40
CA ASP A 343 8.83 13.52 -13.19
C ASP A 343 9.30 14.69 -12.32
N ARG A 344 8.88 14.70 -11.04
CA ARG A 344 9.24 15.73 -10.04
C ARG A 344 10.20 15.23 -8.98
N ARG A 345 10.60 13.95 -9.07
CA ARG A 345 11.45 13.29 -8.06
C ARG A 345 10.87 13.46 -6.65
N MET A 346 9.53 13.36 -6.53
CA MET A 346 8.78 13.67 -5.32
C MET A 346 8.06 12.44 -4.77
N THR A 347 8.18 12.25 -3.46
CA THR A 347 7.36 11.28 -2.71
C THR A 347 6.43 12.03 -1.77
N ILE A 348 5.14 11.70 -1.83
CA ILE A 348 4.13 12.19 -0.89
C ILE A 348 3.62 10.98 -0.10
N SER A 349 3.59 11.11 1.21
CA SER A 349 2.97 10.12 2.09
C SER A 349 2.05 10.80 3.08
N TYR A 350 0.82 10.32 3.14
CA TYR A 350 -0.19 10.70 4.12
C TYR A 350 -0.68 9.46 4.86
N VAL A 351 -0.55 9.46 6.18
CA VAL A 351 -0.99 8.37 7.07
C VAL A 351 -1.89 8.96 8.16
N MET A 352 -3.02 8.31 8.40
CA MET A 352 -4.02 8.72 9.39
C MET A 352 -4.55 7.51 10.16
N ASN A 353 -5.19 7.75 11.29
CA ASN A 353 -5.89 6.71 12.04
C ASN A 353 -7.42 6.80 11.97
N ASN A 354 -7.99 7.94 11.58
CA ASN A 354 -9.44 8.11 11.46
C ASN A 354 -9.90 7.76 10.05
N MET A 355 -10.39 6.53 9.85
CA MET A 355 -10.78 6.03 8.54
C MET A 355 -11.99 6.79 7.97
N GLY A 356 -11.93 7.13 6.68
CA GLY A 356 -13.11 7.42 5.86
C GLY A 356 -13.74 6.15 5.32
N ALA A 357 -14.86 6.30 4.61
CA ALA A 357 -15.54 5.18 3.95
C ALA A 357 -14.87 4.76 2.61
N ASP A 358 -13.91 5.54 2.13
CA ASP A 358 -13.32 5.35 0.81
C ASP A 358 -12.36 4.15 0.78
N ILE A 359 -12.41 3.37 -0.28
CA ILE A 359 -11.47 2.26 -0.52
C ILE A 359 -10.09 2.79 -0.93
N LEU A 360 -10.06 3.85 -1.74
CA LEU A 360 -8.85 4.45 -2.27
C LEU A 360 -8.94 5.97 -2.28
N GLY A 361 -8.00 6.61 -1.60
CA GLY A 361 -8.02 8.05 -1.42
C GLY A 361 -9.12 8.50 -0.44
N SER A 362 -9.28 9.81 -0.30
CA SER A 362 -10.34 10.44 0.48
C SER A 362 -10.41 11.92 0.12
N ALA A 363 -11.47 12.61 0.52
CA ALA A 363 -11.56 14.07 0.36
C ALA A 363 -10.39 14.80 1.06
N ARG A 364 -9.94 14.30 2.23
CA ARG A 364 -8.80 14.83 2.97
C ARG A 364 -7.49 14.66 2.19
N ALA A 365 -7.22 13.43 1.74
CA ALA A 365 -6.05 13.14 0.89
C ALA A 365 -6.04 14.02 -0.35
N ALA A 366 -7.18 14.14 -1.05
CA ALA A 366 -7.32 14.99 -2.21
C ALA A 366 -7.00 16.47 -1.92
N ALA A 367 -7.46 16.99 -0.78
CA ALA A 367 -7.18 18.38 -0.38
C ALA A 367 -5.68 18.61 -0.15
N TYR A 368 -4.99 17.69 0.56
CA TYR A 368 -3.56 17.79 0.82
C TYR A 368 -2.75 17.70 -0.47
N ILE A 369 -3.04 16.71 -1.30
CA ILE A 369 -2.28 16.46 -2.53
C ILE A 369 -2.49 17.60 -3.54
N ARG A 370 -3.72 18.10 -3.71
CA ARG A 370 -3.96 19.31 -4.52
C ARG A 370 -3.21 20.53 -4.01
N ALA A 371 -3.16 20.74 -2.69
CA ALA A 371 -2.40 21.85 -2.12
C ALA A 371 -0.90 21.71 -2.39
N ILE A 372 -0.33 20.49 -2.28
CA ILE A 372 1.08 20.20 -2.59
C ILE A 372 1.37 20.50 -4.06
N TYR A 373 0.59 19.96 -5.00
CA TYR A 373 0.82 20.19 -6.42
C TYR A 373 0.61 21.65 -6.82
N ARG A 374 -0.32 22.35 -6.20
CA ARG A 374 -0.54 23.80 -6.43
C ARG A 374 0.67 24.64 -6.03
N VAL A 375 1.33 24.32 -4.92
CA VAL A 375 2.59 24.97 -4.49
C VAL A 375 3.69 24.81 -5.54
N LEU A 376 3.69 23.69 -6.26
CA LEU A 376 4.65 23.39 -7.33
C LEU A 376 4.24 24.00 -8.70
N GLY A 377 3.17 24.81 -8.74
CA GLY A 377 2.69 25.41 -9.98
C GLY A 377 1.94 24.44 -10.91
N VAL A 378 1.61 23.25 -10.39
CA VAL A 378 0.79 22.27 -11.12
C VAL A 378 -0.65 22.56 -10.77
N GLY A 379 -1.31 23.35 -11.62
CA GLY A 379 -2.72 23.71 -11.45
C GLY A 379 -3.65 22.52 -11.68
N ASP A 380 -4.87 22.59 -11.07
CA ASP A 380 -5.98 21.75 -11.50
C ASP A 380 -6.20 22.03 -13.00
N GLN A 381 -5.69 21.16 -13.87
CA GLN A 381 -6.08 21.19 -15.27
C GLN A 381 -7.53 20.72 -15.30
N SER A 382 -8.44 21.69 -15.39
CA SER A 382 -9.89 21.52 -15.54
C SER A 382 -10.26 20.63 -16.73
#